data_f19170efe8e0088ed8279e6b6d554d25
#
_entry.id   f19170efe8e0088ed8279e6b6d554d25
#
_cell.length_a   1.000
_cell.length_b   1.000
_cell.length_c   1.000
_cell.angle_alpha   90.00
_cell.angle_beta   90.00
_cell.angle_gamma   90.00
#
_symmetry.space_group_name_H-M   'P 1'
#
loop_
_entity.id
_entity.type
_entity.pdbx_description
1 polymer ?
#
loop_
_entity_poly.entity_id
_entity_poly.type
_entity_poly.pdbx_seq_one_letter_code
_entity_poly.pdbx_strand_id
1 'polypeptide(L)'
;MTTAFDLVYVRKEEEPILAPPRRHGGITAWLLDNLFSSVTNAILTILGIAFLVWIIPPIVRWAFIDAVWSGENRDACLAPEAGACWAFVKAKFAQFMYGRYPVEERWRVDLTAILLVVGLAPLAIPRAPFKQANILYLIVIFPIVALILLTGGHFRISVRSAVLLIGFGCVATGIIATMAAREAAPAVAGVLAPAAALAAIVAAAAGQFANLGEVSVFGATWPTLDAAAAALALVALVLGAAGILSAPGLAGARTAVSLWVAVSALVFVLSVLAADFGLPPVETPLWGGLLITLVVAIVGIVGSMPLGVVLALGRRSKLPVVRFVSTVFIEFVRGVPLITVLFMASVMLPLFLPPGMSFDKLLRALIGVTLFSGAYMAEVVRGGLQAIPKGQYEAAQAVGLSYWQTMRLIILPQALKIVIPGIVNSFISLFKDTSLVLIIGIFDLLGIVQFNFTDPNWASPKTPATGYVFAGLVFWLFCFGMSRYSIYTERRLDTGHRR
;
A
#
# COMPACT_ATOMS: atom_id res chain seq x y z
N MET A 1 34.44 -66.33 0.09
CA MET A 1 34.29 -64.87 0.19
C MET A 1 34.31 -64.32 -1.24
N THR A 2 33.15 -64.24 -1.86
CA THR A 2 32.94 -63.65 -3.19
C THR A 2 32.73 -62.20 -2.98
N THR A 3 33.65 -61.39 -3.55
CA THR A 3 33.68 -59.94 -3.39
C THR A 3 32.53 -59.32 -4.15
N ALA A 4 31.78 -58.40 -3.50
CA ALA A 4 30.59 -57.68 -3.96
C ALA A 4 30.86 -56.67 -5.10
N PHE A 5 31.90 -56.85 -5.88
CA PHE A 5 32.31 -55.94 -6.97
C PHE A 5 31.89 -56.38 -8.36
N ASP A 6 31.28 -57.56 -8.52
CA ASP A 6 30.92 -58.08 -9.84
C ASP A 6 29.52 -57.69 -10.36
N LEU A 7 28.86 -56.72 -9.76
CA LEU A 7 27.52 -56.29 -10.17
C LEU A 7 27.44 -54.94 -10.87
N VAL A 8 28.59 -54.35 -11.22
CA VAL A 8 28.58 -53.10 -12.04
C VAL A 8 28.62 -53.50 -13.50
N TYR A 9 27.48 -53.55 -14.14
CA TYR A 9 27.39 -53.67 -15.59
C TYR A 9 27.97 -52.42 -16.26
N VAL A 10 29.21 -52.54 -16.79
CA VAL A 10 29.80 -51.52 -17.63
C VAL A 10 29.50 -51.87 -19.07
N ARG A 11 28.68 -51.07 -19.73
CA ARG A 11 28.39 -51.21 -21.17
C ARG A 11 29.66 -51.05 -21.96
N LYS A 12 29.98 -52.05 -22.81
CA LYS A 12 31.19 -52.05 -23.66
C LYS A 12 30.96 -51.49 -25.04
N GLU A 13 29.73 -51.27 -25.45
CA GLU A 13 29.37 -50.73 -26.76
C GLU A 13 28.44 -49.54 -26.61
N GLU A 14 28.66 -48.47 -27.38
CA GLU A 14 27.74 -47.32 -27.48
C GLU A 14 26.45 -47.77 -28.18
N GLU A 15 25.29 -47.45 -27.60
CA GLU A 15 24.03 -47.67 -28.29
C GLU A 15 23.93 -46.74 -29.51
N PRO A 16 23.42 -47.25 -30.63
CA PRO A 16 23.15 -46.41 -31.77
C PRO A 16 22.15 -45.28 -31.35
N ILE A 17 22.49 -44.04 -31.69
CA ILE A 17 21.62 -42.88 -31.44
C ILE A 17 20.34 -43.14 -32.25
N LEU A 18 19.30 -43.56 -31.54
CA LEU A 18 17.98 -43.72 -32.13
C LEU A 18 17.41 -42.33 -32.45
N ALA A 19 16.93 -42.17 -33.66
CA ALA A 19 16.25 -40.95 -34.07
C ALA A 19 15.08 -40.69 -33.09
N PRO A 20 14.88 -39.44 -32.65
CA PRO A 20 13.80 -39.10 -31.75
C PRO A 20 12.46 -39.58 -32.35
N PRO A 21 11.55 -40.13 -31.53
CA PRO A 21 10.26 -40.59 -32.02
C PRO A 21 9.58 -39.46 -32.84
N ARG A 22 9.07 -39.79 -34.00
CA ARG A 22 8.47 -38.83 -34.98
C ARG A 22 7.31 -38.00 -34.38
N ARG A 23 6.83 -38.30 -33.15
CA ARG A 23 5.76 -37.61 -32.42
C ARG A 23 6.22 -36.37 -31.64
N HIS A 24 7.50 -36.06 -31.51
CA HIS A 24 7.99 -34.97 -30.68
C HIS A 24 8.28 -33.66 -31.42
N GLY A 25 7.83 -33.50 -32.65
CA GLY A 25 8.07 -32.28 -33.44
C GLY A 25 6.80 -31.76 -34.09
N GLY A 26 6.34 -30.59 -33.67
CA GLY A 26 5.30 -29.84 -34.35
C GLY A 26 3.98 -29.61 -33.56
N ILE A 27 3.20 -28.64 -34.06
CA ILE A 27 1.92 -28.23 -33.44
C ILE A 27 0.94 -29.41 -33.35
N THR A 28 0.91 -30.29 -34.37
CA THR A 28 0.02 -31.45 -34.42
C THR A 28 0.36 -32.49 -33.36
N ALA A 29 1.65 -32.75 -33.11
CA ALA A 29 2.06 -33.64 -32.02
C ALA A 29 1.70 -33.07 -30.66
N TRP A 30 1.95 -31.77 -30.45
CA TRP A 30 1.56 -31.09 -29.21
C TRP A 30 0.05 -31.14 -28.96
N LEU A 31 -0.78 -30.94 -29.98
CA LEU A 31 -2.23 -31.03 -29.90
C LEU A 31 -2.68 -32.43 -29.51
N LEU A 32 -2.12 -33.47 -30.15
CA LEU A 32 -2.46 -34.86 -29.85
C LEU A 32 -2.05 -35.26 -28.44
N ASP A 33 -0.83 -34.88 -28.01
CA ASP A 33 -0.30 -35.28 -26.71
C ASP A 33 -0.95 -34.51 -25.55
N ASN A 34 -1.41 -33.26 -25.75
CA ASN A 34 -1.97 -32.44 -24.67
C ASN A 34 -3.51 -32.37 -24.69
N LEU A 35 -4.12 -32.32 -25.87
CA LEU A 35 -5.59 -32.13 -25.98
C LEU A 35 -6.35 -33.41 -26.30
N PHE A 36 -5.71 -34.38 -26.98
CA PHE A 36 -6.32 -35.63 -27.42
C PHE A 36 -5.60 -36.88 -26.94
N SER A 37 -4.85 -36.75 -25.82
CA SER A 37 -4.04 -37.86 -25.26
C SER A 37 -4.87 -39.05 -24.73
N SER A 38 -6.12 -38.83 -24.37
CA SER A 38 -7.09 -39.85 -23.93
C SER A 38 -8.52 -39.54 -24.41
N VAL A 39 -9.39 -40.52 -24.38
CA VAL A 39 -10.82 -40.33 -24.72
C VAL A 39 -11.47 -39.24 -23.85
N THR A 40 -11.15 -39.24 -22.56
CA THR A 40 -11.66 -38.22 -21.64
C THR A 40 -11.12 -36.82 -22.00
N ASN A 41 -9.84 -36.66 -22.29
CA ASN A 41 -9.27 -35.39 -22.71
C ASN A 41 -9.83 -34.91 -24.06
N ALA A 42 -10.08 -35.84 -25.00
CA ALA A 42 -10.72 -35.51 -26.27
C ALA A 42 -12.15 -34.97 -26.07
N ILE A 43 -12.95 -35.64 -25.25
CA ILE A 43 -14.30 -35.17 -24.91
C ILE A 43 -14.27 -33.80 -24.24
N LEU A 44 -13.44 -33.63 -23.23
CA LEU A 44 -13.31 -32.33 -22.55
C LEU A 44 -12.83 -31.21 -23.49
N THR A 45 -11.90 -31.51 -24.38
CA THR A 45 -11.41 -30.56 -25.41
C THR A 45 -12.54 -30.17 -26.37
N ILE A 46 -13.29 -31.14 -26.90
CA ILE A 46 -14.40 -30.87 -27.79
C ILE A 46 -15.49 -30.05 -27.09
N LEU A 47 -15.86 -30.41 -25.85
CA LEU A 47 -16.83 -29.64 -25.07
C LEU A 47 -16.31 -28.22 -24.79
N GLY A 48 -15.03 -28.04 -24.45
CA GLY A 48 -14.43 -26.75 -24.26
C GLY A 48 -14.42 -25.88 -25.51
N ILE A 49 -14.07 -26.45 -26.67
CA ILE A 49 -14.10 -25.75 -27.96
C ILE A 49 -15.56 -25.39 -28.32
N ALA A 50 -16.49 -26.31 -28.18
CA ALA A 50 -17.92 -26.06 -28.44
C ALA A 50 -18.45 -24.92 -27.56
N PHE A 51 -18.10 -24.91 -26.27
CA PHE A 51 -18.43 -23.84 -25.35
C PHE A 51 -17.84 -22.49 -25.80
N LEU A 52 -16.58 -22.47 -26.19
CA LEU A 52 -15.92 -21.23 -26.66
C LEU A 52 -16.54 -20.72 -27.96
N VAL A 53 -16.84 -21.61 -28.91
CA VAL A 53 -17.49 -21.26 -30.16
C VAL A 53 -18.95 -20.79 -29.94
N TRP A 54 -19.59 -21.25 -28.89
CA TRP A 54 -20.95 -20.80 -28.53
C TRP A 54 -20.91 -19.42 -27.81
N ILE A 55 -19.94 -19.16 -26.91
CA ILE A 55 -19.94 -17.97 -26.06
C ILE A 55 -19.19 -16.79 -26.67
N ILE A 56 -18.08 -17.02 -27.39
CA ILE A 56 -17.24 -15.94 -27.92
C ILE A 56 -17.95 -15.10 -29.00
N PRO A 57 -18.60 -15.69 -30.02
CA PRO A 57 -19.21 -14.91 -31.08
C PRO A 57 -20.28 -13.91 -30.61
N PRO A 58 -21.22 -14.24 -29.71
CA PRO A 58 -22.15 -13.27 -29.16
C PRO A 58 -21.47 -12.12 -28.41
N ILE A 59 -20.41 -12.42 -27.65
CA ILE A 59 -19.64 -11.39 -26.92
C ILE A 59 -18.94 -10.45 -27.91
N VAL A 60 -18.28 -11.00 -28.94
CA VAL A 60 -17.59 -10.21 -29.96
C VAL A 60 -18.57 -9.35 -30.76
N ARG A 61 -19.73 -9.93 -31.16
CA ARG A 61 -20.76 -9.15 -31.82
C ARG A 61 -21.22 -7.99 -30.95
N TRP A 62 -21.62 -8.27 -29.71
CA TRP A 62 -22.08 -7.26 -28.76
C TRP A 62 -21.02 -6.19 -28.47
N ALA A 63 -19.77 -6.58 -28.24
CA ALA A 63 -18.71 -5.67 -27.80
C ALA A 63 -18.10 -4.84 -28.93
N PHE A 64 -18.10 -5.35 -30.19
CA PHE A 64 -17.35 -4.73 -31.28
C PHE A 64 -18.17 -4.54 -32.56
N ILE A 65 -18.94 -5.55 -33.03
CA ILE A 65 -19.61 -5.49 -34.34
C ILE A 65 -20.87 -4.64 -34.25
N ASP A 66 -21.75 -4.94 -33.28
CA ASP A 66 -23.01 -4.24 -33.08
C ASP A 66 -22.87 -3.05 -32.13
N ALA A 67 -21.61 -2.75 -31.72
CA ALA A 67 -21.30 -1.72 -30.75
C ALA A 67 -21.43 -0.29 -31.32
N VAL A 68 -21.95 0.62 -30.47
CA VAL A 68 -22.09 2.04 -30.79
C VAL A 68 -20.84 2.78 -30.30
N TRP A 69 -19.99 3.20 -31.25
CA TRP A 69 -18.71 3.87 -30.98
C TRP A 69 -18.81 5.39 -30.93
N SER A 70 -19.83 5.97 -31.56
CA SER A 70 -20.04 7.43 -31.64
C SER A 70 -21.52 7.76 -31.48
N GLY A 71 -21.83 8.87 -30.83
CA GLY A 71 -23.17 9.38 -30.57
C GLY A 71 -23.10 10.57 -29.65
N GLU A 72 -24.08 11.45 -29.71
CA GLU A 72 -24.15 12.66 -28.88
C GLU A 72 -24.97 12.43 -27.61
N ASN A 73 -25.87 11.45 -27.63
CA ASN A 73 -26.78 11.16 -26.52
C ASN A 73 -27.17 9.67 -26.50
N ARG A 74 -28.03 9.31 -25.55
CA ARG A 74 -28.54 7.94 -25.34
C ARG A 74 -29.27 7.36 -26.55
N ASP A 75 -29.86 8.19 -27.43
CA ASP A 75 -30.69 7.72 -28.54
C ASP A 75 -29.86 6.85 -29.49
N ALA A 76 -28.57 7.16 -29.65
CA ALA A 76 -27.64 6.33 -30.41
C ALA A 76 -27.55 4.89 -29.86
N CYS A 77 -27.76 4.68 -28.55
CA CYS A 77 -27.64 3.39 -27.87
C CYS A 77 -28.99 2.72 -27.58
N LEU A 78 -30.13 3.33 -28.02
CA LEU A 78 -31.46 2.77 -27.82
C LEU A 78 -31.90 1.84 -28.94
N ALA A 79 -31.20 1.79 -30.07
CA ALA A 79 -31.52 0.89 -31.18
C ALA A 79 -31.60 -0.57 -30.67
N PRO A 80 -32.66 -1.33 -31.09
CA PRO A 80 -32.86 -2.70 -30.62
C PRO A 80 -31.68 -3.61 -30.88
N GLU A 81 -30.98 -3.42 -32.01
CA GLU A 81 -29.80 -4.21 -32.40
C GLU A 81 -28.48 -3.65 -31.86
N ALA A 82 -28.49 -2.50 -31.16
CA ALA A 82 -27.29 -1.92 -30.59
C ALA A 82 -26.67 -2.84 -29.53
N GLY A 83 -25.38 -3.08 -29.66
CA GLY A 83 -24.55 -3.78 -28.68
C GLY A 83 -24.06 -2.86 -27.57
N ALA A 84 -22.74 -2.93 -27.28
CA ALA A 84 -22.11 -2.08 -26.28
C ALA A 84 -22.12 -0.60 -26.67
N CYS A 85 -22.48 0.28 -25.72
CA CYS A 85 -22.51 1.72 -25.93
C CYS A 85 -21.17 2.40 -25.56
N TRP A 86 -20.15 2.24 -26.40
CA TRP A 86 -18.84 2.85 -26.17
C TRP A 86 -18.84 4.38 -26.31
N ALA A 87 -19.83 4.93 -27.02
CA ALA A 87 -20.07 6.37 -27.08
C ALA A 87 -20.29 6.97 -25.69
N PHE A 88 -21.00 6.28 -24.79
CA PHE A 88 -21.15 6.64 -23.38
C PHE A 88 -19.79 6.70 -22.65
N VAL A 89 -18.96 5.66 -22.82
CA VAL A 89 -17.63 5.58 -22.20
C VAL A 89 -16.76 6.73 -22.70
N LYS A 90 -16.78 7.02 -24.00
CA LYS A 90 -16.03 8.13 -24.59
C LYS A 90 -16.48 9.48 -24.03
N ALA A 91 -17.77 9.72 -23.94
CA ALA A 91 -18.33 10.98 -23.42
C ALA A 91 -18.02 11.18 -21.92
N LYS A 92 -18.03 10.12 -21.14
CA LYS A 92 -17.80 10.16 -19.69
C LYS A 92 -16.36 9.82 -19.28
N PHE A 93 -15.46 9.57 -20.24
CA PHE A 93 -14.10 9.10 -19.97
C PHE A 93 -13.34 9.99 -18.97
N ALA A 94 -13.38 11.28 -19.16
CA ALA A 94 -12.73 12.21 -18.25
C ALA A 94 -13.31 12.12 -16.83
N GLN A 95 -14.63 11.93 -16.69
CA GLN A 95 -15.27 11.75 -15.39
C GLN A 95 -14.87 10.41 -14.76
N PHE A 96 -14.68 9.35 -15.55
CA PHE A 96 -14.18 8.06 -15.06
C PHE A 96 -12.73 8.12 -14.58
N MET A 97 -11.92 9.02 -15.17
CA MET A 97 -10.53 9.20 -14.74
C MET A 97 -10.40 10.08 -13.49
N TYR A 98 -11.05 11.24 -13.50
CA TYR A 98 -10.83 12.30 -12.51
C TYR A 98 -11.99 12.49 -11.51
N GLY A 99 -13.12 11.81 -11.71
CA GLY A 99 -14.34 12.05 -10.94
C GLY A 99 -14.94 13.42 -11.24
N ARG A 100 -15.19 14.20 -10.18
CA ARG A 100 -15.70 15.57 -10.26
C ARG A 100 -14.62 16.62 -10.09
N TYR A 101 -13.36 16.25 -10.24
CA TYR A 101 -12.22 17.16 -10.14
C TYR A 101 -12.36 18.30 -11.16
N PRO A 102 -12.14 19.59 -10.75
CA PRO A 102 -12.31 20.75 -11.63
C PRO A 102 -11.50 20.62 -12.93
N VAL A 103 -12.12 20.94 -14.05
CA VAL A 103 -11.54 20.72 -15.38
C VAL A 103 -10.22 21.46 -15.55
N GLU A 104 -10.18 22.72 -15.08
CA GLU A 104 -9.03 23.61 -15.17
C GLU A 104 -7.81 23.09 -14.36
N GLU A 105 -8.07 22.26 -13.35
CA GLU A 105 -7.06 21.78 -12.43
C GLU A 105 -6.63 20.32 -12.67
N ARG A 106 -7.19 19.65 -13.68
CA ARG A 106 -6.88 18.23 -13.99
C ARG A 106 -5.41 17.98 -14.31
N TRP A 107 -4.73 18.99 -14.83
CA TRP A 107 -3.30 18.92 -15.09
C TRP A 107 -2.48 18.52 -13.85
N ARG A 108 -2.94 18.84 -12.64
CA ARG A 108 -2.29 18.44 -11.38
C ARG A 108 -2.37 16.94 -11.16
N VAL A 109 -3.51 16.34 -11.50
CA VAL A 109 -3.70 14.88 -11.41
C VAL A 109 -2.79 14.18 -12.42
N ASP A 110 -2.73 14.70 -13.65
CA ASP A 110 -1.85 14.17 -14.70
C ASP A 110 -0.38 14.29 -14.31
N LEU A 111 0.03 15.45 -13.79
CA LEU A 111 1.39 15.67 -13.31
C LEU A 111 1.73 14.72 -12.16
N THR A 112 0.82 14.53 -11.22
CA THR A 112 1.00 13.58 -10.11
C THR A 112 1.17 12.14 -10.63
N ALA A 113 0.37 11.74 -11.61
CA ALA A 113 0.48 10.43 -12.24
C ALA A 113 1.81 10.26 -12.99
N ILE A 114 2.26 11.28 -13.72
CA ILE A 114 3.56 11.29 -14.41
C ILE A 114 4.70 11.16 -13.39
N LEU A 115 4.69 11.96 -12.32
CA LEU A 115 5.69 11.91 -11.25
C LEU A 115 5.75 10.54 -10.57
N LEU A 116 4.60 9.90 -10.37
CA LEU A 116 4.54 8.52 -9.88
C LEU A 116 5.20 7.53 -10.84
N VAL A 117 4.85 7.60 -12.13
CA VAL A 117 5.40 6.71 -13.15
C VAL A 117 6.90 6.92 -13.29
N VAL A 118 7.38 8.17 -13.31
CA VAL A 118 8.81 8.51 -13.35
C VAL A 118 9.54 7.95 -12.13
N GLY A 119 8.92 7.99 -10.96
CA GLY A 119 9.47 7.38 -9.74
C GLY A 119 9.46 5.85 -9.77
N LEU A 120 8.44 5.21 -10.31
CA LEU A 120 8.32 3.75 -10.35
C LEU A 120 9.18 3.12 -11.46
N ALA A 121 9.34 3.78 -12.59
CA ALA A 121 10.05 3.25 -13.75
C ALA A 121 11.50 2.79 -13.44
N PRO A 122 12.35 3.57 -12.72
CA PRO A 122 13.70 3.12 -12.37
C PRO A 122 13.72 1.90 -11.43
N LEU A 123 12.68 1.72 -10.59
CA LEU A 123 12.57 0.54 -9.73
C LEU A 123 12.22 -0.72 -10.53
N ALA A 124 11.41 -0.57 -11.57
CA ALA A 124 11.06 -1.65 -12.48
C ALA A 124 12.26 -2.08 -13.36
N ILE A 125 13.17 -1.15 -13.69
CA ILE A 125 14.34 -1.43 -14.54
C ILE A 125 15.49 -1.97 -13.67
N PRO A 126 15.96 -3.21 -13.91
CA PRO A 126 16.97 -3.83 -13.06
C PRO A 126 18.32 -3.12 -13.02
N ARG A 127 18.74 -2.52 -14.14
CA ARG A 127 20.05 -1.87 -14.30
C ARG A 127 20.04 -0.37 -14.00
N ALA A 128 18.90 0.19 -13.62
CA ALA A 128 18.82 1.62 -13.34
C ALA A 128 19.70 2.00 -12.14
N PRO A 129 20.48 3.09 -12.24
CA PRO A 129 21.27 3.61 -11.12
C PRO A 129 20.36 4.29 -10.08
N PHE A 130 20.93 4.62 -8.91
CA PHE A 130 20.29 5.43 -7.85
C PHE A 130 18.97 4.90 -7.28
N LYS A 131 18.79 3.57 -7.21
CA LYS A 131 17.55 2.97 -6.68
C LYS A 131 17.22 3.41 -5.26
N GLN A 132 18.21 3.59 -4.39
CA GLN A 132 17.99 4.04 -3.02
C GLN A 132 17.46 5.49 -2.97
N ALA A 133 18.03 6.39 -3.77
CA ALA A 133 17.53 7.76 -3.87
C ALA A 133 16.10 7.80 -4.43
N ASN A 134 15.80 6.92 -5.38
CA ASN A 134 14.47 6.82 -5.96
C ASN A 134 13.42 6.24 -5.01
N ILE A 135 13.81 5.29 -4.15
CA ILE A 135 12.95 4.81 -3.06
C ILE A 135 12.68 5.95 -2.06
N LEU A 136 13.70 6.71 -1.70
CA LEU A 136 13.55 7.89 -0.81
C LEU A 136 12.61 8.93 -1.45
N TYR A 137 12.76 9.20 -2.75
CA TYR A 137 11.85 10.07 -3.49
C TYR A 137 10.40 9.59 -3.37
N LEU A 138 10.12 8.33 -3.67
CA LEU A 138 8.76 7.77 -3.66
C LEU A 138 8.13 7.69 -2.27
N ILE A 139 8.93 7.51 -1.21
CA ILE A 139 8.40 7.37 0.16
C ILE A 139 8.27 8.72 0.85
N VAL A 140 9.14 9.70 0.55
CA VAL A 140 9.19 10.98 1.28
C VAL A 140 8.72 12.14 0.41
N ILE A 141 9.37 12.37 -0.72
CA ILE A 141 9.13 13.57 -1.55
C ILE A 141 7.81 13.47 -2.30
N PHE A 142 7.58 12.34 -2.99
CA PHE A 142 6.40 12.15 -3.81
C PHE A 142 5.08 12.29 -3.04
N PRO A 143 4.86 11.70 -1.84
CA PRO A 143 3.62 11.87 -1.10
C PRO A 143 3.32 13.31 -0.72
N ILE A 144 4.36 14.09 -0.37
CA ILE A 144 4.22 15.51 -0.02
C ILE A 144 3.81 16.31 -1.27
N VAL A 145 4.53 16.11 -2.38
CA VAL A 145 4.24 16.78 -3.65
C VAL A 145 2.87 16.39 -4.17
N ALA A 146 2.51 15.11 -4.14
CA ALA A 146 1.21 14.61 -4.55
C ALA A 146 0.07 15.20 -3.71
N LEU A 147 0.27 15.28 -2.38
CA LEU A 147 -0.73 15.88 -1.49
C LEU A 147 -0.94 17.37 -1.83
N ILE A 148 0.12 18.15 -2.02
CA ILE A 148 0.04 19.56 -2.39
C ILE A 148 -0.63 19.72 -3.76
N LEU A 149 -0.22 18.98 -4.77
CA LEU A 149 -0.79 19.06 -6.11
C LEU A 149 -2.28 18.71 -6.10
N LEU A 150 -2.66 17.61 -5.45
CA LEU A 150 -4.04 17.13 -5.51
C LEU A 150 -5.01 17.96 -4.66
N THR A 151 -4.56 18.53 -3.52
CA THR A 151 -5.43 19.34 -2.64
C THR A 151 -5.33 20.85 -2.91
N GLY A 152 -4.24 21.31 -3.53
CA GLY A 152 -3.91 22.72 -3.68
C GLY A 152 -3.01 23.29 -2.57
N GLY A 153 -2.67 22.51 -1.55
CA GLY A 153 -1.91 22.98 -0.39
C GLY A 153 -2.79 23.71 0.63
N HIS A 154 -2.28 24.73 1.28
CA HIS A 154 -2.97 25.54 2.31
C HIS A 154 -3.46 24.75 3.53
N PHE A 155 -2.67 23.78 3.98
CA PHE A 155 -3.04 23.04 5.18
C PHE A 155 -2.97 23.96 6.41
N ARG A 156 -4.11 24.25 7.01
CA ARG A 156 -4.17 24.93 8.31
C ARG A 156 -3.73 23.95 9.39
N ILE A 157 -2.42 23.94 9.67
CA ILE A 157 -1.87 23.12 10.75
C ILE A 157 -2.09 23.90 12.03
N SER A 158 -3.01 23.45 12.86
CA SER A 158 -3.21 24.06 14.18
C SER A 158 -1.98 23.81 15.04
N VAL A 159 -1.66 24.75 15.94
CA VAL A 159 -0.57 24.59 16.93
C VAL A 159 -0.73 23.27 17.69
N ARG A 160 -1.97 22.90 18.04
CA ARG A 160 -2.28 21.61 18.70
C ARG A 160 -1.84 20.41 17.86
N SER A 161 -2.16 20.41 16.56
CA SER A 161 -1.76 19.31 15.68
C SER A 161 -0.23 19.21 15.54
N ALA A 162 0.46 20.36 15.44
CA ALA A 162 1.91 20.39 15.39
C ALA A 162 2.52 19.88 16.69
N VAL A 163 2.02 20.31 17.85
CA VAL A 163 2.48 19.84 19.18
C VAL A 163 2.25 18.35 19.36
N LEU A 164 1.10 17.82 18.94
CA LEU A 164 0.80 16.38 19.00
C LEU A 164 1.80 15.58 18.15
N LEU A 165 2.07 16.02 16.92
CA LEU A 165 3.02 15.34 16.03
C LEU A 165 4.46 15.38 16.57
N ILE A 166 4.90 16.55 17.07
CA ILE A 166 6.22 16.71 17.69
C ILE A 166 6.30 15.88 18.98
N GLY A 167 5.26 15.91 19.82
CA GLY A 167 5.18 15.11 21.03
C GLY A 167 5.26 13.62 20.77
N PHE A 168 4.52 13.11 19.78
CA PHE A 168 4.63 11.72 19.32
C PHE A 168 6.03 11.36 18.82
N GLY A 169 6.66 12.24 18.05
CA GLY A 169 8.03 12.08 17.59
C GLY A 169 9.02 12.01 18.76
N CYS A 170 8.86 12.86 19.77
CA CYS A 170 9.68 12.87 20.98
C CYS A 170 9.51 11.60 21.83
N VAL A 171 8.27 11.12 22.01
CA VAL A 171 7.99 9.85 22.71
C VAL A 171 8.61 8.68 21.96
N ALA A 172 8.41 8.57 20.66
CA ALA A 172 8.98 7.51 19.84
C ALA A 172 10.52 7.51 19.89
N THR A 173 11.12 8.69 19.81
CA THR A 173 12.58 8.83 19.87
C THR A 173 13.13 8.54 21.26
N GLY A 174 12.42 8.94 22.33
CA GLY A 174 12.75 8.57 23.71
C GLY A 174 12.73 7.06 23.94
N ILE A 175 11.73 6.34 23.42
CA ILE A 175 11.64 4.87 23.47
C ILE A 175 12.81 4.25 22.69
N ILE A 176 13.11 4.74 21.49
CA ILE A 176 14.21 4.23 20.66
C ILE A 176 15.57 4.52 21.34
N ALA A 177 15.75 5.70 21.93
CA ALA A 177 16.98 6.07 22.65
C ALA A 177 17.20 5.19 23.89
N THR A 178 16.13 4.87 24.67
CA THR A 178 16.24 3.96 25.81
C THR A 178 16.54 2.53 25.38
N MET A 179 16.02 2.08 24.26
CA MET A 179 16.33 0.77 23.69
C MET A 179 17.78 0.67 23.18
N ALA A 180 18.33 1.79 22.69
CA ALA A 180 19.69 1.86 22.15
C ALA A 180 20.77 2.14 23.21
N ALA A 181 20.44 2.88 24.27
CA ALA A 181 21.37 3.36 25.30
C ALA A 181 21.09 2.72 26.67
N ARG A 182 21.05 1.39 26.72
CA ARG A 182 20.73 0.65 27.95
C ARG A 182 21.62 0.95 29.18
N GLU A 183 22.78 1.60 29.03
CA GLU A 183 23.76 1.77 30.08
C GLU A 183 24.13 3.22 30.44
N ALA A 184 23.83 4.23 29.60
CA ALA A 184 24.52 5.51 29.75
C ALA A 184 23.72 6.72 30.30
N ALA A 185 22.42 6.84 30.10
CA ALA A 185 21.59 7.91 30.66
C ALA A 185 20.10 7.57 30.73
N PRO A 186 19.70 6.56 31.48
CA PRO A 186 18.34 6.03 31.43
C PRO A 186 17.30 7.01 32.02
N ALA A 187 17.66 7.87 32.97
CA ALA A 187 16.70 8.69 33.67
C ALA A 187 16.21 9.91 32.86
N VAL A 188 17.12 10.63 32.19
CA VAL A 188 16.78 11.89 31.50
C VAL A 188 16.15 11.61 30.12
N ALA A 189 16.82 10.85 29.28
CA ALA A 189 16.35 10.57 27.93
C ALA A 189 15.24 9.51 27.90
N GLY A 190 15.27 8.57 28.85
CA GLY A 190 14.36 7.43 28.90
C GLY A 190 13.06 7.65 29.67
N VAL A 191 13.04 8.56 30.63
CA VAL A 191 11.90 8.80 31.52
C VAL A 191 11.42 10.24 31.42
N LEU A 192 12.29 11.22 31.64
CA LEU A 192 11.85 12.62 31.73
C LEU A 192 11.41 13.20 30.38
N ALA A 193 12.13 12.91 29.29
CA ALA A 193 11.75 13.41 27.98
C ALA A 193 10.44 12.79 27.46
N PRO A 194 10.21 11.46 27.53
CA PRO A 194 8.92 10.86 27.21
C PRO A 194 7.78 11.32 28.11
N ALA A 195 8.05 11.51 29.43
CA ALA A 195 7.04 12.01 30.36
C ALA A 195 6.60 13.44 30.01
N ALA A 196 7.55 14.33 29.69
CA ALA A 196 7.25 15.69 29.24
C ALA A 196 6.49 15.71 27.91
N ALA A 197 6.86 14.84 26.97
CA ALA A 197 6.13 14.69 25.70
C ALA A 197 4.71 14.16 25.92
N LEU A 198 4.52 13.18 26.80
CA LEU A 198 3.19 12.69 27.18
C LEU A 198 2.36 13.79 27.84
N ALA A 199 2.93 14.56 28.75
CA ALA A 199 2.28 15.71 29.37
C ALA A 199 1.88 16.78 28.35
N ALA A 200 2.71 17.04 27.33
CA ALA A 200 2.37 17.93 26.22
C ALA A 200 1.17 17.43 25.41
N ILE A 201 1.12 16.14 25.13
CA ILE A 201 0.00 15.50 24.41
C ILE A 201 -1.29 15.61 25.26
N VAL A 202 -1.21 15.32 26.57
CA VAL A 202 -2.34 15.42 27.48
C VAL A 202 -2.84 16.86 27.58
N ALA A 203 -1.93 17.86 27.69
CA ALA A 203 -2.30 19.27 27.72
C ALA A 203 -2.97 19.73 26.42
N ALA A 204 -2.44 19.32 25.25
CA ALA A 204 -3.05 19.63 23.97
C ALA A 204 -4.43 18.96 23.81
N ALA A 205 -4.60 17.71 24.27
CA ALA A 205 -5.88 17.02 24.28
C ALA A 205 -6.88 17.69 25.25
N ALA A 206 -6.44 18.03 26.47
CA ALA A 206 -7.28 18.71 27.46
C ALA A 206 -7.78 20.07 26.95
N GLY A 207 -6.98 20.80 26.16
CA GLY A 207 -7.38 22.04 25.52
C GLY A 207 -8.55 21.91 24.54
N GLN A 208 -8.91 20.70 24.13
CA GLN A 208 -10.14 20.44 23.35
C GLN A 208 -11.41 20.52 24.21
N PHE A 209 -11.28 20.17 25.50
CA PHE A 209 -12.42 20.02 26.42
C PHE A 209 -12.56 21.16 27.42
N ALA A 210 -11.45 21.86 27.73
CA ALA A 210 -11.40 22.91 28.72
C ALA A 210 -10.79 24.20 28.15
N ASN A 211 -11.49 25.31 28.33
CA ASN A 211 -10.96 26.63 28.00
C ASN A 211 -10.55 27.32 29.34
N LEU A 212 -9.25 27.34 29.62
CA LEU A 212 -8.67 27.97 30.82
C LEU A 212 -8.21 29.42 30.57
N GLY A 213 -8.74 30.06 29.52
CA GLY A 213 -8.38 31.43 29.15
C GLY A 213 -7.25 31.51 28.15
N GLU A 214 -6.79 32.72 27.87
CA GLU A 214 -5.74 33.02 26.89
C GLU A 214 -4.51 33.64 27.56
N VAL A 215 -3.33 33.31 27.06
CA VAL A 215 -2.05 33.85 27.50
C VAL A 215 -1.35 34.50 26.30
N SER A 216 -0.78 35.69 26.49
CA SER A 216 0.02 36.35 25.45
C SER A 216 1.45 35.76 25.45
N VAL A 217 1.87 35.17 24.35
CA VAL A 217 3.21 34.64 24.15
C VAL A 217 3.78 35.29 22.89
N PHE A 218 4.89 36.01 23.03
CA PHE A 218 5.56 36.74 21.94
C PHE A 218 4.63 37.66 21.13
N GLY A 219 3.69 38.34 21.82
CA GLY A 219 2.75 39.27 21.16
C GLY A 219 1.55 38.63 20.47
N ALA A 220 1.41 37.32 20.48
CA ALA A 220 0.25 36.60 20.02
C ALA A 220 -0.55 36.01 21.18
N THR A 221 -1.88 36.04 21.13
CA THR A 221 -2.77 35.42 22.12
C THR A 221 -2.96 33.94 21.80
N TRP A 222 -2.65 33.08 22.78
CA TRP A 222 -2.76 31.63 22.65
C TRP A 222 -3.66 31.09 23.76
N PRO A 223 -4.48 30.06 23.47
CA PRO A 223 -5.15 29.32 24.54
C PRO A 223 -4.13 28.78 25.54
N THR A 224 -4.40 28.93 26.82
CA THR A 224 -3.46 28.60 27.93
C THR A 224 -2.95 27.18 27.84
N LEU A 225 -3.84 26.21 27.53
CA LEU A 225 -3.44 24.81 27.41
C LEU A 225 -2.59 24.53 26.17
N ASP A 226 -2.80 25.25 25.07
CA ASP A 226 -1.97 25.11 23.86
C ASP A 226 -0.59 25.68 24.09
N ALA A 227 -0.47 26.83 24.78
CA ALA A 227 0.81 27.41 25.20
C ALA A 227 1.57 26.46 26.14
N ALA A 228 0.89 25.88 27.14
CA ALA A 228 1.48 24.88 28.03
C ALA A 228 1.93 23.63 27.29
N ALA A 229 1.13 23.13 26.36
CA ALA A 229 1.49 21.98 25.52
C ALA A 229 2.73 22.26 24.66
N ALA A 230 2.83 23.44 24.05
CA ALA A 230 4.01 23.86 23.29
C ALA A 230 5.27 23.97 24.15
N ALA A 231 5.14 24.55 25.36
CA ALA A 231 6.26 24.64 26.31
C ALA A 231 6.73 23.24 26.76
N LEU A 232 5.82 22.34 27.10
CA LEU A 232 6.14 20.97 27.49
C LEU A 232 6.77 20.17 26.33
N ALA A 233 6.32 20.36 25.10
CA ALA A 233 6.94 19.74 23.94
C ALA A 233 8.38 20.23 23.72
N LEU A 234 8.63 21.53 23.90
CA LEU A 234 9.97 22.10 23.85
C LEU A 234 10.86 21.54 24.97
N VAL A 235 10.34 21.45 26.21
CA VAL A 235 11.06 20.82 27.33
C VAL A 235 11.39 19.35 27.01
N ALA A 236 10.46 18.59 26.47
CA ALA A 236 10.70 17.21 26.06
C ALA A 236 11.81 17.09 25.01
N LEU A 237 11.84 18.01 24.06
CA LEU A 237 12.86 18.05 23.02
C LEU A 237 14.25 18.39 23.60
N VAL A 238 14.33 19.38 24.48
CA VAL A 238 15.56 19.78 25.14
C VAL A 238 16.11 18.69 26.07
N LEU A 239 15.24 18.07 26.88
CA LEU A 239 15.60 16.96 27.75
C LEU A 239 16.05 15.71 26.95
N GLY A 240 15.36 15.41 25.88
CA GLY A 240 15.73 14.32 24.97
C GLY A 240 17.11 14.54 24.35
N ALA A 241 17.38 15.74 23.85
CA ALA A 241 18.68 16.14 23.31
C ALA A 241 19.78 16.12 24.38
N ALA A 242 19.53 16.68 25.57
CA ALA A 242 20.50 16.70 26.68
C ALA A 242 20.83 15.27 27.15
N GLY A 243 19.84 14.39 27.29
CA GLY A 243 20.04 13.00 27.65
C GLY A 243 20.90 12.22 26.64
N ILE A 244 20.72 12.51 25.35
CA ILE A 244 21.51 11.88 24.29
C ILE A 244 22.91 12.43 24.21
N LEU A 245 23.10 13.74 24.42
CA LEU A 245 24.41 14.39 24.43
C LEU A 245 25.25 14.00 25.64
N SER A 246 24.63 13.67 26.79
CA SER A 246 25.30 13.21 27.99
C SER A 246 25.74 11.76 27.96
N ALA A 247 25.31 10.97 26.95
CA ALA A 247 25.70 9.58 26.80
C ALA A 247 27.19 9.48 26.37
N PRO A 248 28.03 8.68 27.05
CA PRO A 248 29.43 8.56 26.68
C PRO A 248 29.62 7.87 25.33
N GLY A 249 30.37 8.50 24.44
CA GLY A 249 30.85 7.95 23.18
C GLY A 249 30.09 8.40 21.92
N LEU A 250 30.64 7.98 20.77
CA LEU A 250 30.14 8.30 19.40
C LEU A 250 28.69 7.89 19.13
N ALA A 251 28.17 6.93 19.86
CA ALA A 251 26.78 6.47 19.72
C ALA A 251 25.79 7.56 20.16
N GLY A 252 26.05 8.26 21.27
CA GLY A 252 25.20 9.35 21.76
C GLY A 252 25.12 10.53 20.78
N ALA A 253 26.26 10.93 20.23
CA ALA A 253 26.32 12.03 19.26
C ALA A 253 25.56 11.69 17.97
N ARG A 254 25.69 10.46 17.44
CA ARG A 254 24.93 10.00 16.25
C ARG A 254 23.42 9.99 16.49
N THR A 255 22.99 9.57 17.68
CA THR A 255 21.57 9.53 18.04
C THR A 255 21.02 10.95 18.20
N ALA A 256 21.79 11.88 18.82
CA ALA A 256 21.42 13.29 18.91
C ALA A 256 21.27 13.94 17.54
N VAL A 257 22.21 13.74 16.64
CA VAL A 257 22.15 14.25 15.26
C VAL A 257 20.94 13.66 14.51
N SER A 258 20.68 12.37 14.65
CA SER A 258 19.53 11.74 13.99
C SER A 258 18.19 12.27 14.50
N LEU A 259 18.09 12.57 15.81
CA LEU A 259 16.90 13.20 16.40
C LEU A 259 16.68 14.61 15.83
N TRP A 260 17.74 15.45 15.84
CA TRP A 260 17.64 16.80 15.29
C TRP A 260 17.28 16.80 13.81
N VAL A 261 17.88 15.92 13.02
CA VAL A 261 17.53 15.75 11.61
C VAL A 261 16.07 15.34 11.45
N ALA A 262 15.58 14.40 12.26
CA ALA A 262 14.19 13.96 12.20
C ALA A 262 13.19 15.06 12.56
N VAL A 263 13.46 15.82 13.63
CA VAL A 263 12.61 16.96 14.04
C VAL A 263 12.68 18.08 13.02
N SER A 264 13.86 18.42 12.52
CA SER A 264 14.02 19.45 11.48
C SER A 264 13.31 19.05 10.19
N ALA A 265 13.39 17.78 9.78
CA ALA A 265 12.68 17.26 8.63
C ALA A 265 11.16 17.33 8.84
N LEU A 266 10.66 16.98 10.03
CA LEU A 266 9.25 17.10 10.37
C LEU A 266 8.77 18.55 10.30
N VAL A 267 9.49 19.49 10.92
CA VAL A 267 9.16 20.93 10.88
C VAL A 267 9.22 21.45 9.44
N PHE A 268 10.20 21.03 8.66
CA PHE A 268 10.29 21.40 7.25
C PHE A 268 9.07 20.89 6.46
N VAL A 269 8.68 19.62 6.63
CA VAL A 269 7.50 19.05 5.98
C VAL A 269 6.23 19.81 6.36
N LEU A 270 6.05 20.09 7.66
CA LEU A 270 4.89 20.85 8.13
C LEU A 270 4.88 22.29 7.56
N SER A 271 6.05 22.93 7.48
CA SER A 271 6.18 24.27 6.88
C SER A 271 5.85 24.27 5.39
N VAL A 272 6.32 23.25 4.66
CA VAL A 272 6.00 23.06 3.24
C VAL A 272 4.50 22.83 3.05
N LEU A 273 3.87 21.99 3.87
CA LEU A 273 2.42 21.74 3.78
C LEU A 273 1.59 22.98 4.14
N ALA A 274 2.09 23.86 5.03
CA ALA A 274 1.41 25.10 5.41
C ALA A 274 1.66 26.25 4.41
N ALA A 275 2.63 26.11 3.49
CA ALA A 275 2.97 27.16 2.53
C ALA A 275 1.87 27.36 1.49
N ASP A 276 1.72 28.61 1.06
CA ASP A 276 0.85 28.97 -0.05
C ASP A 276 1.58 28.82 -1.38
N PHE A 277 1.11 27.89 -2.21
CA PHE A 277 1.64 27.65 -3.55
C PHE A 277 0.82 28.37 -4.65
N GLY A 278 -0.17 29.19 -4.28
CA GLY A 278 -1.06 29.86 -5.24
C GLY A 278 -1.97 28.91 -6.02
N LEU A 279 -2.13 27.65 -5.53
CA LEU A 279 -2.98 26.66 -6.17
C LEU A 279 -4.39 26.72 -5.58
N PRO A 280 -5.47 26.79 -6.40
CA PRO A 280 -6.83 26.73 -5.89
C PRO A 280 -7.06 25.45 -5.07
N PRO A 281 -7.69 25.52 -3.89
CA PRO A 281 -7.96 24.33 -3.08
C PRO A 281 -9.00 23.43 -3.74
N VAL A 282 -8.73 22.14 -3.81
CA VAL A 282 -9.67 21.13 -4.30
C VAL A 282 -9.98 20.14 -3.19
N GLU A 283 -11.22 20.15 -2.73
CA GLU A 283 -11.69 19.28 -1.67
C GLU A 283 -11.77 17.82 -2.11
N THR A 284 -11.45 16.91 -1.22
CA THR A 284 -11.46 15.44 -1.47
C THR A 284 -12.81 14.87 -1.91
N PRO A 285 -14.00 15.42 -1.51
CA PRO A 285 -15.28 14.99 -2.05
C PRO A 285 -15.45 15.19 -3.57
N LEU A 286 -14.62 16.03 -4.20
CA LEU A 286 -14.59 16.24 -5.65
C LEU A 286 -13.73 15.20 -6.37
N TRP A 287 -12.88 14.48 -5.64
CA TRP A 287 -12.06 13.42 -6.22
C TRP A 287 -12.93 12.20 -6.53
N GLY A 288 -12.57 11.47 -7.57
CA GLY A 288 -13.32 10.27 -7.94
C GLY A 288 -12.68 9.49 -9.07
N GLY A 289 -13.35 8.43 -9.48
CA GLY A 289 -12.90 7.62 -10.59
C GLY A 289 -11.57 6.91 -10.32
N LEU A 290 -10.77 6.77 -11.38
CA LEU A 290 -9.46 6.11 -11.31
C LEU A 290 -8.50 6.82 -10.35
N LEU A 291 -8.59 8.15 -10.22
CA LEU A 291 -7.79 8.92 -9.26
C LEU A 291 -7.96 8.38 -7.85
N ILE A 292 -9.20 8.25 -7.35
CA ILE A 292 -9.47 7.71 -6.00
C ILE A 292 -9.05 6.24 -5.90
N THR A 293 -9.36 5.44 -6.90
CA THR A 293 -8.92 4.03 -6.94
C THR A 293 -7.42 3.90 -6.73
N LEU A 294 -6.63 4.71 -7.46
CA LEU A 294 -5.16 4.70 -7.35
C LEU A 294 -4.68 5.25 -6.01
N VAL A 295 -5.26 6.33 -5.50
CA VAL A 295 -4.90 6.91 -4.19
C VAL A 295 -5.11 5.89 -3.07
N VAL A 296 -6.29 5.26 -3.02
CA VAL A 296 -6.61 4.25 -2.00
C VAL A 296 -5.69 3.03 -2.12
N ALA A 297 -5.47 2.55 -3.35
CA ALA A 297 -4.61 1.40 -3.59
C ALA A 297 -3.16 1.68 -3.19
N ILE A 298 -2.57 2.79 -3.65
CA ILE A 298 -1.16 3.12 -3.40
C ILE A 298 -0.91 3.36 -1.92
N VAL A 299 -1.74 4.17 -1.26
CA VAL A 299 -1.60 4.43 0.18
C VAL A 299 -1.79 3.15 0.99
N GLY A 300 -2.80 2.35 0.66
CA GLY A 300 -3.04 1.06 1.30
C GLY A 300 -1.88 0.07 1.12
N ILE A 301 -1.33 -0.06 -0.10
CA ILE A 301 -0.18 -0.92 -0.42
C ILE A 301 1.06 -0.46 0.34
N VAL A 302 1.42 0.82 0.22
CA VAL A 302 2.64 1.37 0.84
C VAL A 302 2.56 1.32 2.36
N GLY A 303 1.40 1.64 2.94
CA GLY A 303 1.20 1.64 4.40
C GLY A 303 1.08 0.22 4.99
N SER A 304 0.45 -0.71 4.27
CA SER A 304 0.26 -2.08 4.78
C SER A 304 1.56 -2.88 4.91
N MET A 305 2.54 -2.61 4.06
CA MET A 305 3.81 -3.36 4.06
C MET A 305 4.62 -3.17 5.36
N PRO A 306 5.00 -1.94 5.79
CA PRO A 306 5.71 -1.75 7.04
C PRO A 306 4.88 -2.17 8.26
N LEU A 307 3.57 -1.88 8.26
CA LEU A 307 2.66 -2.30 9.32
C LEU A 307 2.63 -3.83 9.45
N GLY A 308 2.50 -4.54 8.33
CA GLY A 308 2.50 -5.99 8.29
C GLY A 308 3.81 -6.59 8.82
N VAL A 309 4.97 -6.03 8.46
CA VAL A 309 6.27 -6.46 8.99
C VAL A 309 6.33 -6.25 10.50
N VAL A 310 5.94 -5.08 11.01
CA VAL A 310 5.94 -4.76 12.45
C VAL A 310 5.03 -5.72 13.22
N LEU A 311 3.81 -5.94 12.74
CA LEU A 311 2.85 -6.86 13.37
C LEU A 311 3.34 -8.31 13.34
N ALA A 312 3.94 -8.78 12.23
CA ALA A 312 4.49 -10.13 12.13
C ALA A 312 5.65 -10.36 13.10
N LEU A 313 6.55 -9.39 13.25
CA LEU A 313 7.63 -9.42 14.24
C LEU A 313 7.08 -9.30 15.65
N GLY A 314 6.09 -8.43 15.88
CA GLY A 314 5.41 -8.27 17.18
C GLY A 314 4.77 -9.57 17.67
N ARG A 315 4.08 -10.30 16.78
CA ARG A 315 3.49 -11.63 17.10
C ARG A 315 4.54 -12.67 17.51
N ARG A 316 5.79 -12.53 17.03
CA ARG A 316 6.93 -13.41 17.42
C ARG A 316 7.76 -12.87 18.58
N SER A 317 7.39 -11.72 19.14
CA SER A 317 8.13 -11.10 20.24
C SER A 317 8.14 -11.96 21.50
N LYS A 318 9.25 -11.90 22.24
CA LYS A 318 9.36 -12.46 23.58
C LYS A 318 8.61 -11.63 24.63
N LEU A 319 8.32 -10.35 24.33
CA LEU A 319 7.56 -9.46 25.21
C LEU A 319 6.07 -9.84 25.15
N PRO A 320 5.46 -10.27 26.28
CA PRO A 320 4.11 -10.81 26.28
C PRO A 320 3.06 -9.79 25.85
N VAL A 321 3.19 -8.53 26.24
CA VAL A 321 2.28 -7.44 25.86
C VAL A 321 2.32 -7.19 24.37
N VAL A 322 3.51 -7.07 23.78
CA VAL A 322 3.68 -6.82 22.33
C VAL A 322 3.09 -7.98 21.53
N ARG A 323 3.38 -9.21 21.94
CA ARG A 323 2.84 -10.40 21.30
C ARG A 323 1.32 -10.46 21.39
N PHE A 324 0.76 -10.19 22.58
CA PHE A 324 -0.68 -10.17 22.80
C PHE A 324 -1.38 -9.15 21.93
N VAL A 325 -0.95 -7.88 21.97
CA VAL A 325 -1.55 -6.79 21.19
C VAL A 325 -1.46 -7.07 19.69
N SER A 326 -0.29 -7.51 19.20
CA SER A 326 -0.13 -7.83 17.77
C SER A 326 -1.02 -8.99 17.34
N THR A 327 -1.13 -10.04 18.19
CA THR A 327 -1.98 -11.20 17.90
C THR A 327 -3.45 -10.82 17.87
N VAL A 328 -3.94 -10.12 18.90
CA VAL A 328 -5.34 -9.67 18.99
C VAL A 328 -5.69 -8.78 17.81
N PHE A 329 -4.84 -7.82 17.48
CA PHE A 329 -5.05 -6.93 16.34
C PHE A 329 -5.19 -7.72 15.02
N ILE A 330 -4.24 -8.62 14.74
CA ILE A 330 -4.24 -9.41 13.50
C ILE A 330 -5.50 -10.28 13.41
N GLU A 331 -5.81 -11.03 14.47
CA GLU A 331 -6.95 -11.96 14.46
C GLU A 331 -8.29 -11.19 14.40
N PHE A 332 -8.43 -10.10 15.14
CA PHE A 332 -9.63 -9.28 15.13
C PHE A 332 -9.87 -8.66 13.76
N VAL A 333 -8.88 -7.97 13.20
CA VAL A 333 -9.04 -7.27 11.92
C VAL A 333 -9.29 -8.26 10.77
N ARG A 334 -8.66 -9.44 10.79
CA ARG A 334 -8.88 -10.48 9.79
C ARG A 334 -10.23 -11.21 9.95
N GLY A 335 -10.79 -11.20 11.14
CA GLY A 335 -12.11 -11.76 11.42
C GLY A 335 -13.27 -10.88 11.00
N VAL A 336 -13.02 -9.62 10.68
CA VAL A 336 -14.05 -8.62 10.32
C VAL A 336 -13.98 -8.31 8.83
N PRO A 337 -15.11 -8.22 8.09
CA PRO A 337 -15.10 -7.81 6.68
C PRO A 337 -14.56 -6.38 6.50
N LEU A 338 -13.85 -6.10 5.41
CA LEU A 338 -13.33 -4.75 5.11
C LEU A 338 -14.44 -3.70 5.09
N ILE A 339 -15.60 -4.05 4.55
CA ILE A 339 -16.77 -3.16 4.51
C ILE A 339 -17.16 -2.65 5.91
N THR A 340 -17.13 -3.51 6.92
CA THR A 340 -17.41 -3.16 8.31
C THR A 340 -16.34 -2.24 8.88
N VAL A 341 -15.06 -2.50 8.57
CA VAL A 341 -13.94 -1.64 8.99
C VAL A 341 -14.06 -0.24 8.38
N LEU A 342 -14.43 -0.14 7.09
CA LEU A 342 -14.68 1.14 6.43
C LEU A 342 -15.85 1.90 7.07
N PHE A 343 -16.93 1.21 7.41
CA PHE A 343 -18.05 1.81 8.13
C PHE A 343 -17.63 2.31 9.51
N MET A 344 -16.92 1.50 10.28
CA MET A 344 -16.40 1.89 11.59
C MET A 344 -15.47 3.11 11.47
N ALA A 345 -14.56 3.11 10.53
CA ALA A 345 -13.67 4.25 10.30
C ALA A 345 -14.42 5.51 9.84
N SER A 346 -15.45 5.38 9.02
CA SER A 346 -16.18 6.52 8.46
C SER A 346 -17.22 7.11 9.42
N VAL A 347 -17.98 6.25 10.12
CA VAL A 347 -19.15 6.66 10.93
C VAL A 347 -18.84 6.68 12.41
N MET A 348 -18.17 5.63 12.93
CA MET A 348 -17.94 5.52 14.37
C MET A 348 -16.74 6.34 14.84
N LEU A 349 -15.65 6.41 14.08
CA LEU A 349 -14.46 7.16 14.49
C LEU A 349 -14.78 8.63 14.88
N PRO A 350 -15.59 9.39 14.12
CA PRO A 350 -15.95 10.74 14.51
C PRO A 350 -16.67 10.86 15.86
N LEU A 351 -17.39 9.79 16.28
CA LEU A 351 -18.10 9.80 17.58
C LEU A 351 -17.15 9.72 18.78
N PHE A 352 -15.93 9.23 18.56
CA PHE A 352 -14.90 9.15 19.60
C PHE A 352 -13.95 10.34 19.59
N LEU A 353 -14.12 11.27 18.64
CA LEU A 353 -13.29 12.47 18.54
C LEU A 353 -13.92 13.61 19.36
N PRO A 354 -13.09 14.51 19.93
CA PRO A 354 -13.58 15.70 20.60
C PRO A 354 -14.45 16.56 19.68
N PRO A 355 -15.42 17.29 20.24
CA PRO A 355 -16.24 18.23 19.45
C PRO A 355 -15.38 19.22 18.67
N GLY A 356 -15.69 19.41 17.39
CA GLY A 356 -14.93 20.29 16.49
C GLY A 356 -13.71 19.64 15.82
N MET A 357 -13.37 18.39 16.16
CA MET A 357 -12.31 17.65 15.46
C MET A 357 -12.94 16.66 14.48
N SER A 358 -12.71 16.86 13.19
CA SER A 358 -13.13 15.90 12.16
C SER A 358 -11.98 15.63 11.23
N PHE A 359 -11.70 14.35 10.99
CA PHE A 359 -10.79 13.95 9.94
C PHE A 359 -11.55 13.85 8.61
N ASP A 360 -10.86 14.21 7.54
CA ASP A 360 -11.37 14.02 6.19
C ASP A 360 -11.84 12.59 5.95
N LYS A 361 -12.94 12.42 5.23
CA LYS A 361 -13.56 11.12 4.97
C LYS A 361 -12.63 10.17 4.22
N LEU A 362 -11.89 10.70 3.23
CA LEU A 362 -10.91 9.92 2.48
C LEU A 362 -9.77 9.47 3.40
N LEU A 363 -9.25 10.36 4.26
CA LEU A 363 -8.20 10.01 5.22
C LEU A 363 -8.63 8.87 6.15
N ARG A 364 -9.87 8.90 6.65
CA ARG A 364 -10.43 7.81 7.47
C ARG A 364 -10.48 6.49 6.72
N ALA A 365 -10.91 6.52 5.45
CA ALA A 365 -10.91 5.35 4.58
C ALA A 365 -9.49 4.82 4.35
N LEU A 366 -8.52 5.69 4.06
CA LEU A 366 -7.12 5.32 3.86
C LEU A 366 -6.52 4.63 5.09
N ILE A 367 -6.78 5.16 6.29
CA ILE A 367 -6.36 4.54 7.55
C ILE A 367 -7.01 3.16 7.71
N GLY A 368 -8.33 3.04 7.52
CA GLY A 368 -9.07 1.78 7.65
C GLY A 368 -8.55 0.71 6.69
N VAL A 369 -8.36 1.06 5.41
CA VAL A 369 -7.81 0.14 4.39
C VAL A 369 -6.37 -0.27 4.73
N THR A 370 -5.54 0.66 5.19
CA THR A 370 -4.15 0.38 5.55
C THR A 370 -4.06 -0.57 6.76
N LEU A 371 -4.85 -0.34 7.79
CA LEU A 371 -4.90 -1.20 8.97
C LEU A 371 -5.39 -2.61 8.62
N PHE A 372 -6.46 -2.69 7.83
CA PHE A 372 -7.00 -3.95 7.36
C PHE A 372 -5.98 -4.75 6.55
N SER A 373 -5.42 -4.14 5.51
CA SER A 373 -4.45 -4.79 4.63
C SER A 373 -3.14 -5.12 5.36
N GLY A 374 -2.76 -4.30 6.36
CA GLY A 374 -1.61 -4.56 7.23
C GLY A 374 -1.74 -5.84 8.05
N ALA A 375 -2.95 -6.17 8.51
CA ALA A 375 -3.19 -7.42 9.23
C ALA A 375 -3.04 -8.65 8.31
N TYR A 376 -3.52 -8.59 7.06
CA TYR A 376 -3.31 -9.65 6.07
C TYR A 376 -1.84 -9.76 5.66
N MET A 377 -1.18 -8.63 5.46
CA MET A 377 0.25 -8.58 5.15
C MET A 377 1.09 -9.18 6.27
N ALA A 378 0.70 -8.99 7.55
CA ALA A 378 1.38 -9.59 8.69
C ALA A 378 1.39 -11.12 8.61
N GLU A 379 0.31 -11.76 8.17
CA GLU A 379 0.25 -13.20 7.98
C GLU A 379 1.13 -13.67 6.82
N VAL A 380 1.16 -12.94 5.72
CA VAL A 380 2.05 -13.25 4.59
C VAL A 380 3.51 -13.20 5.03
N VAL A 381 3.92 -12.12 5.72
CA VAL A 381 5.28 -11.98 6.26
C VAL A 381 5.59 -13.04 7.30
N ARG A 382 4.63 -13.39 8.18
CA ARG A 382 4.79 -14.47 9.16
C ARG A 382 5.06 -15.81 8.47
N GLY A 383 4.34 -16.11 7.39
CA GLY A 383 4.60 -17.31 6.58
C GLY A 383 6.03 -17.36 6.06
N GLY A 384 6.56 -16.24 5.55
CA GLY A 384 7.95 -16.13 5.11
C GLY A 384 8.96 -16.33 6.25
N LEU A 385 8.70 -15.72 7.42
CA LEU A 385 9.56 -15.88 8.58
C LEU A 385 9.57 -17.33 9.12
N GLN A 386 8.50 -18.08 8.92
CA GLN A 386 8.42 -19.48 9.30
C GLN A 386 9.14 -20.41 8.31
N ALA A 387 9.23 -20.02 7.05
CA ALA A 387 9.92 -20.79 6.01
C ALA A 387 11.45 -20.73 6.12
N ILE A 388 12.01 -19.80 6.92
CA ILE A 388 13.46 -19.71 7.12
C ILE A 388 13.96 -20.83 8.02
N PRO A 389 14.97 -21.63 7.58
CA PRO A 389 15.55 -22.70 8.38
C PRO A 389 16.15 -22.17 9.69
N LYS A 390 16.02 -22.96 10.78
CA LYS A 390 16.56 -22.61 12.10
C LYS A 390 18.07 -22.34 12.07
N GLY A 391 18.82 -23.06 11.24
CA GLY A 391 20.27 -22.86 11.08
C GLY A 391 20.67 -21.44 10.67
N GLN A 392 19.81 -20.67 9.98
CA GLN A 392 20.07 -19.25 9.67
C GLN A 392 20.07 -18.39 10.93
N TYR A 393 19.20 -18.69 11.88
CA TYR A 393 19.15 -17.98 13.16
C TYR A 393 20.35 -18.37 14.04
N GLU A 394 20.69 -19.66 14.08
CA GLU A 394 21.81 -20.18 14.84
C GLU A 394 23.16 -19.66 14.32
N ALA A 395 23.34 -19.68 12.99
CA ALA A 395 24.54 -19.12 12.37
C ALA A 395 24.70 -17.61 12.66
N ALA A 396 23.60 -16.84 12.60
CA ALA A 396 23.64 -15.42 12.94
C ALA A 396 24.05 -15.17 14.41
N GLN A 397 23.57 -16.02 15.32
CA GLN A 397 23.94 -15.95 16.73
C GLN A 397 25.42 -16.35 16.95
N ALA A 398 25.90 -17.36 16.24
CA ALA A 398 27.29 -17.81 16.33
C ALA A 398 28.30 -16.71 15.90
N VAL A 399 27.88 -15.84 14.97
CA VAL A 399 28.70 -14.65 14.53
C VAL A 399 28.53 -13.44 15.47
N GLY A 400 27.72 -13.57 16.54
CA GLY A 400 27.52 -12.51 17.53
C GLY A 400 26.55 -11.41 17.12
N LEU A 401 25.70 -11.62 16.12
CA LEU A 401 24.71 -10.63 15.71
C LEU A 401 23.60 -10.47 16.75
N SER A 402 23.24 -9.23 17.05
CA SER A 402 22.07 -8.93 17.87
C SER A 402 20.77 -9.32 17.16
N TYR A 403 19.67 -9.46 17.91
CA TYR A 403 18.35 -9.80 17.34
C TYR A 403 17.97 -8.90 16.15
N TRP A 404 18.10 -7.59 16.30
CA TRP A 404 17.75 -6.64 15.24
C TRP A 404 18.67 -6.71 14.03
N GLN A 405 19.97 -6.95 14.26
CA GLN A 405 20.93 -7.17 13.16
C GLN A 405 20.60 -8.46 12.41
N THR A 406 20.34 -9.55 13.13
CA THR A 406 19.92 -10.83 12.57
C THR A 406 18.65 -10.66 11.71
N MET A 407 17.63 -9.99 12.25
CA MET A 407 16.38 -9.75 11.51
C MET A 407 16.60 -8.90 10.27
N ARG A 408 17.29 -7.75 10.41
CA ARG A 408 17.45 -6.77 9.31
C ARG A 408 18.36 -7.27 8.20
N LEU A 409 19.46 -7.95 8.54
CA LEU A 409 20.52 -8.29 7.59
C LEU A 409 20.35 -9.67 6.97
N ILE A 410 19.77 -10.63 7.69
CA ILE A 410 19.73 -12.03 7.29
C ILE A 410 18.31 -12.53 7.09
N ILE A 411 17.49 -12.51 8.12
CA ILE A 411 16.21 -13.22 8.15
C ILE A 411 15.13 -12.53 7.31
N LEU A 412 14.88 -11.25 7.57
CA LEU A 412 13.80 -10.52 6.93
C LEU A 412 13.97 -10.41 5.40
N PRO A 413 15.17 -10.12 4.86
CA PRO A 413 15.37 -10.10 3.41
C PRO A 413 15.09 -11.45 2.74
N GLN A 414 15.49 -12.56 3.36
CA GLN A 414 15.20 -13.90 2.86
C GLN A 414 13.71 -14.23 2.97
N ALA A 415 13.09 -13.94 4.11
CA ALA A 415 11.69 -14.18 4.37
C ALA A 415 10.80 -13.41 3.35
N LEU A 416 11.09 -12.13 3.13
CA LEU A 416 10.35 -11.31 2.16
C LEU A 416 10.51 -11.84 0.73
N LYS A 417 11.72 -12.29 0.36
CA LYS A 417 11.97 -12.92 -0.95
C LYS A 417 11.06 -14.13 -1.19
N ILE A 418 10.91 -15.00 -0.21
CA ILE A 418 10.09 -16.22 -0.31
C ILE A 418 8.61 -15.87 -0.52
N VAL A 419 8.12 -14.78 0.08
CA VAL A 419 6.69 -14.44 0.07
C VAL A 419 6.33 -13.37 -0.94
N ILE A 420 7.21 -12.99 -1.88
CA ILE A 420 6.89 -12.03 -2.94
C ILE A 420 5.57 -12.36 -3.66
N PRO A 421 5.29 -13.62 -4.09
CA PRO A 421 4.02 -13.94 -4.72
C PRO A 421 2.81 -13.66 -3.82
N GLY A 422 2.92 -13.98 -2.53
CA GLY A 422 1.89 -13.70 -1.53
C GLY A 422 1.67 -12.20 -1.29
N ILE A 423 2.76 -11.42 -1.27
CA ILE A 423 2.71 -9.95 -1.14
C ILE A 423 1.96 -9.36 -2.32
N VAL A 424 2.33 -9.72 -3.55
CA VAL A 424 1.67 -9.19 -4.75
C VAL A 424 0.21 -9.64 -4.84
N ASN A 425 -0.10 -10.87 -4.44
CA ASN A 425 -1.48 -11.33 -4.35
C ASN A 425 -2.31 -10.48 -3.38
N SER A 426 -1.74 -10.10 -2.24
CA SER A 426 -2.39 -9.19 -1.30
C SER A 426 -2.59 -7.80 -1.90
N PHE A 427 -1.65 -7.29 -2.68
CA PHE A 427 -1.78 -6.00 -3.38
C PHE A 427 -2.85 -6.03 -4.47
N ILE A 428 -2.93 -7.13 -5.25
CA ILE A 428 -3.99 -7.33 -6.26
C ILE A 428 -5.36 -7.40 -5.58
N SER A 429 -5.48 -8.07 -4.45
CA SER A 429 -6.73 -8.11 -3.67
C SER A 429 -7.11 -6.72 -3.18
N LEU A 430 -6.18 -6.00 -2.55
CA LEU A 430 -6.40 -4.63 -2.09
C LEU A 430 -6.82 -3.70 -3.24
N PHE A 431 -6.20 -3.81 -4.41
CA PHE A 431 -6.57 -2.99 -5.57
C PHE A 431 -8.03 -3.23 -6.00
N LYS A 432 -8.52 -4.47 -5.95
CA LYS A 432 -9.93 -4.78 -6.20
C LYS A 432 -10.84 -4.30 -5.07
N ASP A 433 -10.39 -4.41 -3.84
CA ASP A 433 -11.14 -4.00 -2.65
C ASP A 433 -11.33 -2.48 -2.56
N THR A 434 -10.60 -1.67 -3.36
CA THR A 434 -10.85 -0.22 -3.46
C THR A 434 -12.27 0.10 -3.88
N SER A 435 -12.94 -0.78 -4.63
CA SER A 435 -14.35 -0.62 -5.02
C SER A 435 -15.33 -0.59 -3.83
N LEU A 436 -14.93 -1.12 -2.66
CA LEU A 436 -15.75 -1.12 -1.45
C LEU A 436 -15.88 0.26 -0.80
N VAL A 437 -15.02 1.23 -1.14
CA VAL A 437 -15.11 2.59 -0.57
C VAL A 437 -16.38 3.32 -1.03
N LEU A 438 -17.03 2.85 -2.09
CA LEU A 438 -18.32 3.35 -2.54
C LEU A 438 -19.37 3.32 -1.42
N ILE A 439 -19.33 2.30 -0.55
CA ILE A 439 -20.34 2.13 0.51
C ILE A 439 -20.34 3.26 1.53
N ILE A 440 -19.19 3.90 1.70
CA ILE A 440 -19.07 5.08 2.55
C ILE A 440 -19.22 6.38 1.74
N GLY A 441 -19.66 6.31 0.47
CA GLY A 441 -19.89 7.47 -0.40
C GLY A 441 -18.61 8.13 -0.91
N ILE A 442 -17.55 7.34 -1.13
CA ILE A 442 -16.36 7.73 -1.89
C ILE A 442 -16.45 7.04 -3.25
N PHE A 443 -16.52 7.83 -4.32
CA PHE A 443 -16.74 7.32 -5.67
C PHE A 443 -15.42 6.93 -6.33
N ASP A 444 -15.02 5.66 -6.19
CA ASP A 444 -13.95 5.07 -6.96
C ASP A 444 -14.32 4.90 -8.45
N LEU A 445 -13.49 4.22 -9.25
CA LEU A 445 -13.76 4.00 -10.67
C LEU A 445 -15.10 3.30 -10.89
N LEU A 446 -15.38 2.22 -10.16
CA LEU A 446 -16.64 1.49 -10.29
C LEU A 446 -17.82 2.34 -9.84
N GLY A 447 -17.67 3.06 -8.74
CA GLY A 447 -18.69 3.96 -8.20
C GLY A 447 -19.06 5.11 -9.13
N ILE A 448 -18.08 5.75 -9.77
CA ILE A 448 -18.34 6.80 -10.78
C ILE A 448 -19.02 6.23 -12.02
N VAL A 449 -18.61 5.05 -12.47
CA VAL A 449 -19.26 4.39 -13.61
C VAL A 449 -20.72 4.10 -13.28
N GLN A 450 -21.02 3.53 -12.11
CA GLN A 450 -22.39 3.26 -11.66
C GLN A 450 -23.22 4.54 -11.50
N PHE A 451 -22.62 5.61 -10.96
CA PHE A 451 -23.28 6.91 -10.83
C PHE A 451 -23.78 7.46 -12.17
N ASN A 452 -23.05 7.20 -13.26
CA ASN A 452 -23.41 7.66 -14.59
C ASN A 452 -24.47 6.78 -15.30
N PHE A 453 -24.91 5.65 -14.74
CA PHE A 453 -25.98 4.85 -15.35
C PHE A 453 -27.34 5.55 -15.35
N THR A 454 -27.52 6.48 -14.44
CA THR A 454 -28.74 7.28 -14.29
C THR A 454 -28.66 8.65 -14.95
N ASP A 455 -27.55 8.95 -15.65
CA ASP A 455 -27.41 10.22 -16.37
C ASP A 455 -28.48 10.34 -17.48
N PRO A 456 -29.35 11.37 -17.45
CA PRO A 456 -30.44 11.51 -18.41
C PRO A 456 -29.98 11.49 -19.87
N ASN A 457 -28.77 11.97 -20.14
CA ASN A 457 -28.21 12.03 -21.50
C ASN A 457 -27.66 10.67 -21.99
N TRP A 458 -27.42 9.72 -21.08
CA TRP A 458 -26.78 8.46 -21.42
C TRP A 458 -27.48 7.21 -20.85
N ALA A 459 -28.54 7.37 -20.06
CA ALA A 459 -29.28 6.26 -19.50
C ALA A 459 -29.94 5.43 -20.60
N SER A 460 -29.47 4.21 -20.79
CA SER A 460 -30.02 3.22 -21.72
C SER A 460 -29.86 1.80 -21.14
N PRO A 461 -30.62 0.80 -21.59
CA PRO A 461 -30.46 -0.57 -21.14
C PRO A 461 -29.06 -1.16 -21.40
N LYS A 462 -28.30 -0.59 -22.34
CA LYS A 462 -26.96 -1.05 -22.73
C LYS A 462 -25.83 -0.39 -21.91
N THR A 463 -26.09 0.80 -21.35
CA THR A 463 -25.12 1.57 -20.58
C THR A 463 -24.53 0.84 -19.39
N PRO A 464 -25.32 0.17 -18.50
CA PRO A 464 -24.76 -0.55 -17.37
C PRO A 464 -23.79 -1.66 -17.76
N ALA A 465 -24.18 -2.50 -18.73
CA ALA A 465 -23.33 -3.60 -19.19
C ALA A 465 -22.00 -3.07 -19.76
N THR A 466 -22.05 -2.02 -20.61
CA THR A 466 -20.86 -1.39 -21.18
C THR A 466 -19.97 -0.76 -20.09
N GLY A 467 -20.58 -0.07 -19.14
CA GLY A 467 -19.86 0.55 -18.02
C GLY A 467 -19.13 -0.47 -17.15
N TYR A 468 -19.79 -1.58 -16.81
CA TYR A 468 -19.14 -2.67 -16.05
C TYR A 468 -18.01 -3.32 -16.82
N VAL A 469 -18.17 -3.56 -18.13
CA VAL A 469 -17.08 -4.10 -18.96
C VAL A 469 -15.90 -3.13 -19.01
N PHE A 470 -16.15 -1.84 -19.18
CA PHE A 470 -15.10 -0.82 -19.14
C PHE A 470 -14.35 -0.82 -17.80
N ALA A 471 -15.08 -0.73 -16.68
CA ALA A 471 -14.46 -0.76 -15.35
C ALA A 471 -13.67 -2.06 -15.13
N GLY A 472 -14.27 -3.22 -15.50
CA GLY A 472 -13.61 -4.51 -15.40
C GLY A 472 -12.33 -4.61 -16.23
N LEU A 473 -12.29 -4.05 -17.43
CA LEU A 473 -11.08 -3.99 -18.27
C LEU A 473 -9.99 -3.13 -17.64
N VAL A 474 -10.34 -1.99 -17.04
CA VAL A 474 -9.37 -1.14 -16.34
C VAL A 474 -8.80 -1.86 -15.11
N PHE A 475 -9.65 -2.45 -14.27
CA PHE A 475 -9.19 -3.25 -13.13
C PHE A 475 -8.32 -4.42 -13.57
N TRP A 476 -8.72 -5.12 -14.64
CA TRP A 476 -7.96 -6.22 -15.19
C TRP A 476 -6.57 -5.80 -15.67
N LEU A 477 -6.46 -4.67 -16.36
CA LEU A 477 -5.19 -4.14 -16.86
C LEU A 477 -4.18 -3.94 -15.74
N PHE A 478 -4.59 -3.31 -14.63
CA PHE A 478 -3.73 -3.08 -13.47
C PHE A 478 -3.38 -4.40 -12.75
N CYS A 479 -4.36 -5.27 -12.50
CA CYS A 479 -4.15 -6.56 -11.85
C CYS A 479 -3.26 -7.48 -12.68
N PHE A 480 -3.46 -7.51 -14.01
CA PHE A 480 -2.64 -8.28 -14.93
C PHE A 480 -1.20 -7.76 -14.95
N GLY A 481 -1.02 -6.44 -15.00
CA GLY A 481 0.31 -5.80 -14.93
C GLY A 481 1.05 -6.18 -13.65
N MET A 482 0.40 -6.06 -12.49
CA MET A 482 0.98 -6.46 -11.20
C MET A 482 1.33 -7.96 -11.17
N SER A 483 0.45 -8.82 -11.66
CA SER A 483 0.68 -10.28 -11.71
C SER A 483 1.87 -10.62 -12.61
N ARG A 484 1.96 -10.02 -13.80
CA ARG A 484 3.09 -10.25 -14.73
C ARG A 484 4.42 -9.76 -14.14
N TYR A 485 4.40 -8.61 -13.48
CA TYR A 485 5.59 -8.09 -12.80
C TYR A 485 6.03 -9.00 -11.64
N SER A 486 5.08 -9.57 -10.88
CA SER A 486 5.39 -10.56 -9.83
C SER A 486 6.13 -11.77 -10.39
N ILE A 487 5.58 -12.39 -11.43
CA ILE A 487 6.20 -13.57 -12.07
C ILE A 487 7.61 -13.24 -12.60
N TYR A 488 7.78 -12.05 -13.18
CA TYR A 488 9.08 -11.60 -13.66
C TYR A 488 10.10 -11.46 -12.52
N THR A 489 9.68 -10.84 -11.39
CA THR A 489 10.51 -10.62 -10.21
C THR A 489 10.88 -11.95 -9.55
N GLU A 490 9.91 -12.85 -9.40
CA GLU A 490 10.10 -14.19 -8.84
C GLU A 490 11.16 -14.98 -9.64
N ARG A 491 10.97 -15.09 -10.96
CA ARG A 491 11.92 -15.80 -11.83
C ARG A 491 13.34 -15.23 -11.76
N ARG A 492 13.46 -13.94 -11.54
CA ARG A 492 14.75 -13.26 -11.42
C ARG A 492 15.44 -13.50 -10.08
N LEU A 493 14.66 -13.59 -9.00
CA LEU A 493 15.18 -13.82 -7.66
C LEU A 493 15.48 -15.29 -7.39
N ASP A 494 14.92 -16.20 -8.19
CA ASP A 494 15.05 -17.66 -8.03
C ASP A 494 16.36 -18.23 -8.63
N THR A 495 17.38 -17.41 -8.79
CA THR A 495 18.67 -17.79 -9.41
C THR A 495 19.54 -18.75 -8.59
N GLY A 496 19.09 -19.20 -7.41
CA GLY A 496 19.89 -19.97 -6.46
C GLY A 496 19.57 -21.46 -6.32
N HIS A 497 18.50 -21.99 -6.92
CA HIS A 497 18.02 -23.36 -6.69
C HIS A 497 17.84 -24.19 -7.97
N ARG A 498 18.40 -23.78 -9.10
CA ARG A 498 18.52 -24.68 -10.25
C ARG A 498 19.77 -25.56 -10.05
N ARG A 499 19.59 -26.70 -9.38
CA ARG A 499 20.40 -27.90 -9.58
C ARG A 499 19.65 -28.83 -10.50
#